data_8f72a62324c55d3ffbde2f49eeebd0b4
#
_entry.id   8f72a62324c55d3ffbde2f49eeebd0b4
#
_cell.length_a   1.000
_cell.length_b   1.000
_cell.length_c   1.000
_cell.angle_alpha   90.00
_cell.angle_beta   90.00
_cell.angle_gamma   90.00
#
_symmetry.space_group_name_H-M   'P 1'
#
loop_
_entity.id
_entity.type
_entity.pdbx_description
1 polymer ?
#
loop_
_entity_poly.entity_id
_entity_poly.type
_entity_poly.pdbx_seq_one_letter_code
_entity_poly.pdbx_strand_id
1 'polypeptide(L)'
;MHYQPKQDLLNDRIILVTGASDGIGREAAMTYARYGATVILLGRNEEKLRQVASHINEETGRQPQWFILDLLTCTSEDCQQLAQRITVNYPRLDGVLHNAGLLGDVCPMSEQNPQVWQDVMQVNVNATFLLTQALLPLLLKSDASSLVFTSSSVGRQGRANWGAYAASKFATEGMMQVLADEYQQRLRVNCINPGGTRTAMRASAFPTEDPQKLKTPADIMPLYLWLMGDDSRRKTGMTFDAQPGRKPGISQ
;
A
#
# COMPACT_ATOMS: atom_id res chain seq x y z
N MET A 1 16.44 8.39 0.71
CA MET A 1 15.98 9.67 1.29
C MET A 1 16.48 9.73 2.72
N HIS A 2 17.24 10.77 3.10
CA HIS A 2 17.59 11.02 4.51
C HIS A 2 16.49 11.87 5.15
N TYR A 3 15.32 11.26 5.38
CA TYR A 3 14.22 11.90 6.06
C TYR A 3 14.20 11.44 7.52
N GLN A 4 14.19 12.39 8.44
CA GLN A 4 14.08 12.15 9.88
C GLN A 4 12.74 12.71 10.36
N PRO A 5 11.72 11.85 10.49
CA PRO A 5 10.41 12.28 10.95
C PRO A 5 10.43 12.66 12.43
N LYS A 6 9.60 13.61 12.82
CA LYS A 6 9.29 13.85 14.23
C LYS A 6 8.56 12.65 14.82
N GLN A 7 8.78 12.36 16.08
CA GLN A 7 8.20 11.18 16.74
C GLN A 7 6.66 11.20 16.78
N ASP A 8 6.06 12.38 16.77
CA ASP A 8 4.62 12.61 16.79
C ASP A 8 4.03 12.98 15.40
N LEU A 9 4.76 12.70 14.33
CA LEU A 9 4.42 13.11 12.95
C LEU A 9 2.98 12.77 12.54
N LEU A 10 2.45 11.66 13.02
CA LEU A 10 1.14 11.12 12.63
C LEU A 10 0.11 11.17 13.78
N ASN A 11 0.37 11.95 14.82
CA ASN A 11 -0.62 12.14 15.88
C ASN A 11 -1.97 12.60 15.30
N ASP A 12 -3.05 12.07 15.87
CA ASP A 12 -4.45 12.33 15.48
C ASP A 12 -4.82 11.92 14.04
N ARG A 13 -3.93 11.22 13.32
CA ARG A 13 -4.22 10.68 12.00
C ARG A 13 -4.80 9.28 12.09
N ILE A 14 -5.86 9.05 11.32
CA ILE A 14 -6.49 7.75 11.15
C ILE A 14 -6.07 7.21 9.78
N ILE A 15 -5.30 6.12 9.78
CA ILE A 15 -4.67 5.58 8.57
C ILE A 15 -5.08 4.13 8.35
N LEU A 16 -5.65 3.83 7.19
CA LEU A 16 -5.96 2.47 6.76
C LEU A 16 -4.82 1.90 5.91
N VAL A 17 -4.43 0.66 6.20
CA VAL A 17 -3.39 -0.07 5.47
C VAL A 17 -3.96 -1.37 4.92
N THR A 18 -3.94 -1.55 3.58
CA THR A 18 -4.28 -2.84 2.96
C THR A 18 -3.07 -3.76 2.89
N GLY A 19 -3.31 -5.08 3.00
CA GLY A 19 -2.20 -6.04 3.10
C GLY A 19 -1.37 -5.87 4.36
N ALA A 20 -2.02 -5.42 5.44
CA ALA A 20 -1.38 -5.10 6.72
C ALA A 20 -0.87 -6.33 7.49
N SER A 21 -1.14 -7.54 7.02
CA SER A 21 -0.79 -8.79 7.71
C SER A 21 0.65 -9.26 7.49
N ASP A 22 1.37 -8.72 6.48
CA ASP A 22 2.72 -9.21 6.13
C ASP A 22 3.55 -8.14 5.39
N GLY A 23 4.86 -8.36 5.31
CA GLY A 23 5.81 -7.60 4.49
C GLY A 23 5.78 -6.08 4.74
N ILE A 24 5.72 -5.32 3.65
CA ILE A 24 5.74 -3.85 3.69
C ILE A 24 4.50 -3.29 4.39
N GLY A 25 3.31 -3.88 4.15
CA GLY A 25 2.07 -3.40 4.77
C GLY A 25 2.06 -3.56 6.28
N ARG A 26 2.56 -4.71 6.79
CA ARG A 26 2.74 -4.94 8.22
C ARG A 26 3.69 -3.90 8.83
N GLU A 27 4.85 -3.71 8.23
CA GLU A 27 5.84 -2.76 8.75
C GLU A 27 5.33 -1.32 8.69
N ALA A 28 4.62 -0.94 7.61
CA ALA A 28 4.01 0.38 7.50
C ALA A 28 2.98 0.62 8.61
N ALA A 29 2.10 -0.36 8.88
CA ALA A 29 1.10 -0.27 9.94
C ALA A 29 1.76 -0.08 11.33
N MET A 30 2.76 -0.90 11.65
CA MET A 30 3.53 -0.79 12.90
C MET A 30 4.24 0.57 13.00
N THR A 31 4.90 0.99 11.92
CA THR A 31 5.61 2.27 11.87
C THR A 31 4.65 3.45 12.03
N TYR A 32 3.52 3.46 11.35
CA TYR A 32 2.53 4.54 11.52
C TYR A 32 2.02 4.65 12.96
N ALA A 33 1.77 3.51 13.62
CA ALA A 33 1.37 3.48 15.02
C ALA A 33 2.45 4.03 15.95
N ARG A 34 3.74 3.68 15.73
CA ARG A 34 4.89 4.22 16.49
C ARG A 34 5.00 5.74 16.39
N TYR A 35 4.60 6.31 15.23
CA TYR A 35 4.61 7.75 15.00
C TYR A 35 3.29 8.44 15.33
N GLY A 36 2.40 7.77 16.07
CA GLY A 36 1.22 8.37 16.69
C GLY A 36 -0.11 8.14 15.97
N ALA A 37 -0.13 7.45 14.81
CA ALA A 37 -1.38 7.20 14.09
C ALA A 37 -2.29 6.21 14.81
N THR A 38 -3.60 6.39 14.65
CA THR A 38 -4.60 5.35 14.80
C THR A 38 -4.65 4.54 13.52
N VAL A 39 -4.26 3.26 13.59
CA VAL A 39 -4.13 2.42 12.40
C VAL A 39 -5.33 1.48 12.26
N ILE A 40 -5.86 1.37 11.05
CA ILE A 40 -6.86 0.39 10.66
C ILE A 40 -6.18 -0.64 9.76
N LEU A 41 -6.20 -1.90 10.17
CA LEU A 41 -5.56 -3.00 9.45
C LEU A 41 -6.57 -3.68 8.54
N LEU A 42 -6.25 -3.84 7.26
CA LEU A 42 -7.09 -4.54 6.30
C LEU A 42 -6.31 -5.69 5.64
N GLY A 43 -6.91 -6.86 5.62
CA GLY A 43 -6.34 -8.05 4.99
C GLY A 43 -7.28 -9.23 5.01
N ARG A 44 -6.87 -10.37 4.45
CA ARG A 44 -7.71 -11.58 4.36
C ARG A 44 -7.46 -12.62 5.47
N ASN A 45 -6.35 -12.52 6.17
CA ASN A 45 -5.97 -13.46 7.22
C ASN A 45 -6.13 -12.82 8.61
N GLU A 46 -7.21 -13.18 9.29
CA GLU A 46 -7.57 -12.62 10.59
C GLU A 46 -6.51 -12.88 11.65
N GLU A 47 -5.98 -14.09 11.72
CA GLU A 47 -4.98 -14.46 12.74
C GLU A 47 -3.72 -13.60 12.61
N LYS A 48 -3.20 -13.41 11.38
CA LYS A 48 -2.06 -12.52 11.15
C LYS A 48 -2.37 -11.06 11.47
N LEU A 49 -3.59 -10.57 11.15
CA LEU A 49 -4.00 -9.21 11.50
C LEU A 49 -4.06 -9.02 13.01
N ARG A 50 -4.59 -10.00 13.75
CA ARG A 50 -4.64 -9.99 15.20
C ARG A 50 -3.24 -9.95 15.83
N GLN A 51 -2.31 -10.74 15.29
CA GLN A 51 -0.90 -10.70 15.70
C GLN A 51 -0.26 -9.33 15.49
N VAL A 52 -0.52 -8.69 14.34
CA VAL A 52 -0.02 -7.33 14.09
C VAL A 52 -0.65 -6.32 15.06
N ALA A 53 -1.95 -6.44 15.32
CA ALA A 53 -2.63 -5.57 16.29
C ALA A 53 -2.07 -5.74 17.71
N SER A 54 -1.78 -6.99 18.14
CA SER A 54 -1.13 -7.27 19.43
C SER A 54 0.24 -6.60 19.52
N HIS A 55 1.10 -6.78 18.52
CA HIS A 55 2.42 -6.14 18.49
C HIS A 55 2.34 -4.61 18.56
N ILE A 56 1.40 -4.00 17.82
CA ILE A 56 1.20 -2.55 17.89
C ILE A 56 0.76 -2.13 19.31
N ASN A 57 -0.15 -2.88 19.91
CA ASN A 57 -0.61 -2.59 21.27
C ASN A 57 0.53 -2.72 22.30
N GLU A 58 1.33 -3.76 22.22
CA GLU A 58 2.48 -4.00 23.08
C GLU A 58 3.54 -2.88 22.97
N GLU A 59 3.82 -2.41 21.75
CA GLU A 59 4.82 -1.38 21.52
C GLU A 59 4.35 0.04 21.82
N THR A 60 3.07 0.34 21.59
CA THR A 60 2.57 1.73 21.60
C THR A 60 1.44 2.01 22.57
N GLY A 61 0.86 0.97 23.19
CA GLY A 61 -0.36 1.06 23.99
C GLY A 61 -1.62 1.36 23.18
N ARG A 62 -1.53 1.43 21.85
CA ARG A 62 -2.66 1.71 20.94
C ARG A 62 -3.27 0.40 20.47
N GLN A 63 -4.59 0.35 20.37
CA GLN A 63 -5.30 -0.84 19.92
C GLN A 63 -5.86 -0.65 18.50
N PRO A 64 -5.19 -1.16 17.46
CA PRO A 64 -5.68 -1.05 16.10
C PRO A 64 -6.98 -1.84 15.92
N GLN A 65 -7.88 -1.30 15.11
CA GLN A 65 -9.01 -2.07 14.60
C GLN A 65 -8.58 -2.80 13.32
N TRP A 66 -9.10 -4.00 13.11
CA TRP A 66 -8.87 -4.73 11.87
C TRP A 66 -10.17 -5.14 11.20
N PHE A 67 -10.12 -5.26 9.88
CA PHE A 67 -11.22 -5.74 9.05
C PHE A 67 -10.71 -6.82 8.11
N ILE A 68 -11.56 -7.81 7.88
CA ILE A 68 -11.30 -8.89 6.94
C ILE A 68 -11.98 -8.53 5.63
N LEU A 69 -11.18 -8.49 4.54
CA LEU A 69 -11.67 -8.36 3.18
C LEU A 69 -10.70 -9.09 2.25
N ASP A 70 -11.22 -10.05 1.48
CA ASP A 70 -10.44 -10.68 0.41
C ASP A 70 -10.64 -9.89 -0.89
N LEU A 71 -9.58 -9.21 -1.32
CA LEU A 71 -9.60 -8.41 -2.54
C LEU A 71 -9.76 -9.24 -3.82
N LEU A 72 -9.55 -10.56 -3.74
CA LEU A 72 -9.76 -11.45 -4.88
C LEU A 72 -11.25 -11.62 -5.20
N THR A 73 -12.10 -11.62 -4.18
CA THR A 73 -13.53 -11.94 -4.32
C THR A 73 -14.45 -10.77 -3.96
N CYS A 74 -13.90 -9.67 -3.41
CA CYS A 74 -14.73 -8.56 -2.96
C CYS A 74 -15.47 -7.86 -4.11
N THR A 75 -16.67 -7.44 -3.80
CA THR A 75 -17.56 -6.67 -4.66
C THR A 75 -17.57 -5.19 -4.26
N SER A 76 -18.23 -4.35 -5.05
CA SER A 76 -18.49 -2.95 -4.70
C SER A 76 -19.30 -2.84 -3.40
N GLU A 77 -20.26 -3.74 -3.19
CA GLU A 77 -21.09 -3.77 -1.98
C GLU A 77 -20.26 -4.08 -0.74
N ASP A 78 -19.35 -5.07 -0.81
CA ASP A 78 -18.44 -5.39 0.30
C ASP A 78 -17.57 -4.21 0.69
N CYS A 79 -17.05 -3.47 -0.30
CA CYS A 79 -16.26 -2.26 -0.06
C CYS A 79 -17.09 -1.14 0.59
N GLN A 80 -18.33 -0.96 0.16
CA GLN A 80 -19.25 0.03 0.74
C GLN A 80 -19.63 -0.34 2.18
N GLN A 81 -19.95 -1.61 2.45
CA GLN A 81 -20.22 -2.11 3.81
C GLN A 81 -19.00 -1.92 4.72
N LEU A 82 -17.79 -2.19 4.23
CA LEU A 82 -16.57 -1.91 4.97
C LEU A 82 -16.44 -0.43 5.31
N ALA A 83 -16.63 0.47 4.34
CA ALA A 83 -16.58 1.91 4.57
C ALA A 83 -17.61 2.37 5.61
N GLN A 84 -18.85 1.83 5.56
CA GLN A 84 -19.88 2.09 6.58
C GLN A 84 -19.44 1.62 7.97
N ARG A 85 -18.89 0.41 8.09
CA ARG A 85 -18.37 -0.13 9.37
C ARG A 85 -17.23 0.74 9.93
N ILE A 86 -16.35 1.26 9.07
CA ILE A 86 -15.29 2.19 9.48
C ILE A 86 -15.91 3.49 10.01
N THR A 87 -16.94 4.02 9.35
CA THR A 87 -17.61 5.28 9.74
C THR A 87 -18.23 5.21 11.14
N VAL A 88 -18.59 4.03 11.64
CA VAL A 88 -19.13 3.86 13.00
C VAL A 88 -18.13 4.34 14.08
N ASN A 89 -16.85 4.04 13.89
CA ASN A 89 -15.81 4.34 14.88
C ASN A 89 -14.91 5.53 14.50
N TYR A 90 -14.87 5.89 13.21
CA TYR A 90 -13.97 6.89 12.69
C TYR A 90 -14.71 7.90 11.81
N PRO A 91 -14.71 9.19 12.17
CA PRO A 91 -15.46 10.22 11.44
C PRO A 91 -14.83 10.56 10.07
N ARG A 92 -13.54 10.27 9.89
CA ARG A 92 -12.74 10.54 8.70
C ARG A 92 -11.61 9.53 8.55
N LEU A 93 -10.95 9.56 7.41
CA LEU A 93 -9.63 8.95 7.20
C LEU A 93 -8.63 10.04 6.81
N ASP A 94 -7.46 10.03 7.45
CA ASP A 94 -6.36 10.95 7.14
C ASP A 94 -5.31 10.31 6.22
N GLY A 95 -5.40 8.99 6.04
CA GLY A 95 -4.55 8.27 5.11
C GLY A 95 -5.09 6.90 4.71
N VAL A 96 -4.78 6.51 3.48
CA VAL A 96 -4.95 5.13 2.99
C VAL A 96 -3.67 4.71 2.29
N LEU A 97 -3.11 3.57 2.69
CA LEU A 97 -2.03 2.89 1.98
C LEU A 97 -2.58 1.65 1.28
N HIS A 98 -2.74 1.71 -0.03
CA HIS A 98 -2.98 0.54 -0.87
C HIS A 98 -1.67 -0.20 -1.11
N ASN A 99 -1.41 -1.21 -0.28
CA ASN A 99 -0.20 -2.01 -0.36
C ASN A 99 -0.47 -3.47 -0.74
N ALA A 100 -1.68 -3.98 -0.50
CA ALA A 100 -2.06 -5.32 -0.94
C ALA A 100 -1.83 -5.51 -2.43
N GLY A 101 -1.39 -6.70 -2.83
CA GLY A 101 -1.19 -7.02 -4.24
C GLY A 101 -0.80 -8.48 -4.45
N LEU A 102 -1.04 -8.96 -5.65
CA LEU A 102 -0.58 -10.25 -6.16
C LEU A 102 0.51 -10.04 -7.21
N LEU A 103 1.51 -10.93 -7.19
CA LEU A 103 2.58 -10.96 -8.20
C LEU A 103 2.11 -11.63 -9.51
N GLY A 104 1.37 -12.72 -9.39
CA GLY A 104 1.04 -13.60 -10.51
C GLY A 104 2.24 -14.40 -11.03
N ASP A 105 2.13 -14.87 -12.26
CA ASP A 105 3.17 -15.66 -12.91
C ASP A 105 4.31 -14.77 -13.42
N VAL A 106 5.54 -15.24 -13.26
CA VAL A 106 6.75 -14.61 -13.82
C VAL A 106 7.23 -15.50 -14.98
N CYS A 107 6.59 -15.33 -16.14
CA CYS A 107 6.84 -16.09 -17.35
C CYS A 107 6.56 -15.25 -18.61
N PRO A 108 6.96 -15.72 -19.82
CA PRO A 108 6.63 -15.06 -21.07
C PRO A 108 5.12 -14.78 -21.22
N MET A 109 4.75 -13.71 -21.91
CA MET A 109 3.34 -13.33 -22.11
C MET A 109 2.51 -14.47 -22.74
N SER A 110 3.11 -15.25 -23.64
CA SER A 110 2.47 -16.40 -24.29
C SER A 110 2.14 -17.56 -23.34
N GLU A 111 2.77 -17.60 -22.16
CA GLU A 111 2.65 -18.67 -21.17
C GLU A 111 1.86 -18.23 -19.91
N GLN A 112 1.44 -16.96 -19.85
CA GLN A 112 0.64 -16.44 -18.74
C GLN A 112 -0.66 -17.22 -18.61
N ASN A 113 -0.95 -17.73 -17.41
CA ASN A 113 -2.23 -18.36 -17.13
C ASN A 113 -3.36 -17.29 -17.13
N PRO A 114 -4.40 -17.42 -17.97
CA PRO A 114 -5.49 -16.43 -18.04
C PRO A 114 -6.20 -16.19 -16.71
N GLN A 115 -6.36 -17.22 -15.87
CA GLN A 115 -6.98 -17.05 -14.56
C GLN A 115 -6.08 -16.27 -13.61
N VAL A 116 -4.79 -16.57 -13.57
CA VAL A 116 -3.82 -15.83 -12.76
C VAL A 116 -3.73 -14.38 -13.22
N TRP A 117 -3.82 -14.12 -14.53
CA TRP A 117 -3.92 -12.75 -15.06
C TRP A 117 -5.14 -12.03 -14.49
N GLN A 118 -6.33 -12.66 -14.54
CA GLN A 118 -7.57 -12.08 -14.01
C GLN A 118 -7.46 -11.83 -12.50
N ASP A 119 -6.90 -12.76 -11.74
CA ASP A 119 -6.71 -12.63 -10.29
C ASP A 119 -5.81 -11.45 -9.94
N VAL A 120 -4.70 -11.26 -10.69
CA VAL A 120 -3.81 -10.11 -10.50
C VAL A 120 -4.53 -8.79 -10.81
N MET A 121 -5.27 -8.73 -11.91
CA MET A 121 -6.06 -7.53 -12.27
C MET A 121 -7.17 -7.28 -11.25
N GLN A 122 -7.83 -8.32 -10.76
CA GLN A 122 -8.86 -8.19 -9.73
C GLN A 122 -8.27 -7.58 -8.45
N VAL A 123 -7.21 -8.15 -7.90
CA VAL A 123 -6.64 -7.70 -6.62
C VAL A 123 -5.95 -6.34 -6.76
N ASN A 124 -5.08 -6.19 -7.78
CA ASN A 124 -4.22 -5.02 -7.87
C ASN A 124 -4.92 -3.78 -8.45
N VAL A 125 -5.98 -3.97 -9.23
CA VAL A 125 -6.66 -2.89 -9.97
C VAL A 125 -8.12 -2.76 -9.55
N ASN A 126 -8.96 -3.77 -9.83
CA ASN A 126 -10.40 -3.66 -9.65
C ASN A 126 -10.79 -3.45 -8.18
N ALA A 127 -10.32 -4.33 -7.30
CA ALA A 127 -10.59 -4.22 -5.87
C ALA A 127 -9.99 -2.94 -5.26
N THR A 128 -8.79 -2.56 -5.70
CA THR A 128 -8.16 -1.30 -5.28
C THR A 128 -9.00 -0.09 -5.70
N PHE A 129 -9.55 -0.08 -6.92
CA PHE A 129 -10.48 0.96 -7.39
C PHE A 129 -11.77 0.98 -6.55
N LEU A 130 -12.44 -0.16 -6.38
CA LEU A 130 -13.69 -0.26 -5.62
C LEU A 130 -13.53 0.22 -4.17
N LEU A 131 -12.45 -0.20 -3.54
CA LEU A 131 -12.14 0.21 -2.18
C LEU A 131 -11.79 1.70 -2.10
N THR A 132 -11.03 2.22 -3.06
CA THR A 132 -10.75 3.67 -3.14
C THR A 132 -12.05 4.46 -3.25
N GLN A 133 -12.94 4.08 -4.17
CA GLN A 133 -14.24 4.74 -4.38
C GLN A 133 -15.08 4.75 -3.09
N ALA A 134 -15.14 3.63 -2.37
CA ALA A 134 -15.89 3.52 -1.12
C ALA A 134 -15.29 4.37 0.02
N LEU A 135 -13.96 4.54 0.06
CA LEU A 135 -13.26 5.28 1.11
C LEU A 135 -13.10 6.77 0.82
N LEU A 136 -13.25 7.20 -0.45
CA LEU A 136 -13.12 8.62 -0.83
C LEU A 136 -13.95 9.57 0.02
N PRO A 137 -15.24 9.30 0.35
CA PRO A 137 -16.02 10.19 1.21
C PRO A 137 -15.40 10.40 2.60
N LEU A 138 -14.70 9.40 3.15
CA LEU A 138 -14.02 9.53 4.44
C LEU A 138 -12.69 10.29 4.32
N LEU A 139 -11.94 10.07 3.24
CA LEU A 139 -10.71 10.81 2.95
C LEU A 139 -10.99 12.31 2.73
N LEU A 140 -12.08 12.64 2.04
CA LEU A 140 -12.45 14.01 1.74
C LEU A 140 -13.00 14.82 2.95
N LYS A 141 -13.21 14.15 4.10
CA LYS A 141 -13.54 14.81 5.37
C LYS A 141 -12.30 15.27 6.15
N SER A 142 -11.12 14.87 5.74
CA SER A 142 -9.86 15.32 6.33
C SER A 142 -9.27 16.47 5.54
N ASP A 143 -8.75 17.48 6.23
CA ASP A 143 -8.12 18.66 5.62
C ASP A 143 -6.73 18.38 5.03
N ALA A 144 -6.17 17.22 5.32
CA ALA A 144 -4.78 16.86 4.95
C ALA A 144 -4.60 15.39 4.60
N SER A 145 -5.60 14.77 3.99
CA SER A 145 -5.56 13.33 3.67
C SER A 145 -4.51 12.98 2.61
N SER A 146 -4.03 11.74 2.69
CA SER A 146 -3.04 11.17 1.79
C SER A 146 -3.44 9.77 1.33
N LEU A 147 -3.58 9.58 0.03
CA LEU A 147 -3.83 8.30 -0.61
C LEU A 147 -2.54 7.84 -1.30
N VAL A 148 -2.00 6.72 -0.87
CA VAL A 148 -0.74 6.20 -1.37
C VAL A 148 -0.94 4.79 -1.93
N PHE A 149 -0.48 4.59 -3.16
CA PHE A 149 -0.50 3.28 -3.81
C PHE A 149 0.92 2.70 -3.87
N THR A 150 1.06 1.43 -3.55
CA THR A 150 2.30 0.68 -3.80
C THR A 150 2.38 0.28 -5.26
N SER A 151 3.25 0.96 -6.00
CA SER A 151 3.59 0.68 -7.39
C SER A 151 4.87 -0.18 -7.48
N SER A 152 5.52 -0.14 -8.63
CA SER A 152 6.77 -0.83 -8.94
C SER A 152 7.48 -0.14 -10.09
N SER A 153 8.78 -0.41 -10.27
CA SER A 153 9.50 0.02 -11.47
C SER A 153 8.88 -0.53 -12.77
N VAL A 154 8.24 -1.71 -12.71
CA VAL A 154 7.54 -2.30 -13.86
C VAL A 154 6.19 -1.66 -14.15
N GLY A 155 5.69 -0.78 -13.30
CA GLY A 155 4.52 0.07 -13.57
C GLY A 155 4.84 1.33 -14.39
N ARG A 156 6.12 1.60 -14.64
CA ARG A 156 6.61 2.72 -15.47
C ARG A 156 7.39 2.26 -16.70
N GLN A 157 7.96 1.06 -16.63
CA GLN A 157 8.66 0.43 -17.74
C GLN A 157 8.40 -1.08 -17.71
N GLY A 158 7.68 -1.58 -18.73
CA GLY A 158 7.42 -3.01 -18.88
C GLY A 158 8.71 -3.83 -19.02
N ARG A 159 8.65 -5.08 -18.58
CA ARG A 159 9.77 -6.03 -18.66
C ARG A 159 9.28 -7.38 -19.11
N ALA A 160 10.13 -8.10 -19.81
CA ALA A 160 9.90 -9.49 -20.14
C ALA A 160 9.55 -10.29 -18.88
N ASN A 161 8.59 -11.19 -18.99
CA ASN A 161 8.08 -12.10 -17.96
C ASN A 161 7.23 -11.48 -16.84
N TRP A 162 6.96 -10.17 -16.86
CA TRP A 162 6.19 -9.49 -15.80
C TRP A 162 4.73 -9.18 -16.19
N GLY A 163 4.20 -9.83 -17.21
CA GLY A 163 2.91 -9.59 -17.87
C GLY A 163 1.82 -8.94 -17.01
N ALA A 164 1.01 -9.74 -16.32
CA ALA A 164 -0.12 -9.27 -15.52
C ALA A 164 0.30 -8.24 -14.45
N TYR A 165 1.41 -8.52 -13.75
CA TYR A 165 1.88 -7.62 -12.69
C TYR A 165 2.27 -6.24 -13.24
N ALA A 166 3.05 -6.19 -14.33
CA ALA A 166 3.41 -4.92 -14.95
C ALA A 166 2.17 -4.16 -15.41
N ALA A 167 1.26 -4.81 -16.15
CA ALA A 167 0.01 -4.21 -16.59
C ALA A 167 -0.80 -3.61 -15.43
N SER A 168 -0.93 -4.37 -14.31
CA SER A 168 -1.63 -3.90 -13.12
C SER A 168 -0.96 -2.67 -12.47
N LYS A 169 0.38 -2.61 -12.46
CA LYS A 169 1.10 -1.48 -11.87
C LYS A 169 1.09 -0.24 -12.77
N PHE A 170 1.03 -0.39 -14.11
CA PHE A 170 0.71 0.71 -15.02
C PHE A 170 -0.69 1.26 -14.77
N ALA A 171 -1.69 0.39 -14.58
CA ALA A 171 -3.05 0.81 -14.22
C ALA A 171 -3.07 1.55 -12.87
N THR A 172 -2.32 1.10 -11.87
CA THR A 172 -2.16 1.78 -10.57
C THR A 172 -1.59 3.19 -10.73
N GLU A 173 -0.53 3.37 -11.55
CA GLU A 173 0.06 4.68 -11.84
C GLU A 173 -0.94 5.59 -12.56
N GLY A 174 -1.70 5.08 -13.53
CA GLY A 174 -2.75 5.83 -14.22
C GLY A 174 -3.88 6.26 -13.29
N MET A 175 -4.37 5.35 -12.44
CA MET A 175 -5.41 5.64 -11.45
C MET A 175 -4.95 6.73 -10.46
N MET A 176 -3.71 6.66 -10.00
CA MET A 176 -3.11 7.68 -9.13
C MET A 176 -3.13 9.06 -9.78
N GLN A 177 -2.73 9.16 -11.08
CA GLN A 177 -2.67 10.43 -11.79
C GLN A 177 -4.07 11.04 -11.98
N VAL A 178 -5.06 10.23 -12.36
CA VAL A 178 -6.45 10.67 -12.52
C VAL A 178 -6.99 11.22 -11.19
N LEU A 179 -6.85 10.46 -10.09
CA LEU A 179 -7.32 10.90 -8.78
C LEU A 179 -6.58 12.15 -8.28
N ALA A 180 -5.29 12.28 -8.58
CA ALA A 180 -4.51 13.46 -8.21
C ALA A 180 -5.00 14.72 -8.94
N ASP A 181 -5.44 14.58 -10.19
CA ASP A 181 -6.00 15.69 -10.99
C ASP A 181 -7.42 16.05 -10.55
N GLU A 182 -8.29 15.04 -10.33
CA GLU A 182 -9.68 15.24 -9.88
C GLU A 182 -9.78 15.89 -8.50
N TYR A 183 -8.88 15.55 -7.57
CA TYR A 183 -8.95 15.97 -6.16
C TYR A 183 -7.85 16.95 -5.76
N GLN A 184 -7.33 17.74 -6.68
CA GLN A 184 -6.34 18.79 -6.41
C GLN A 184 -6.72 19.62 -5.16
N GLN A 185 -5.73 19.89 -4.31
CA GLN A 185 -5.88 20.66 -3.05
C GLN A 185 -6.73 20.00 -1.95
N ARG A 186 -7.49 18.94 -2.25
CA ARG A 186 -8.37 18.25 -1.28
C ARG A 186 -7.81 16.92 -0.79
N LEU A 187 -7.07 16.22 -1.65
CA LEU A 187 -6.49 14.90 -1.37
C LEU A 187 -5.15 14.79 -2.07
N ARG A 188 -4.13 14.40 -1.35
CA ARG A 188 -2.83 14.05 -1.96
C ARG A 188 -2.86 12.61 -2.43
N VAL A 189 -2.55 12.37 -3.69
CA VAL A 189 -2.52 11.04 -4.27
C VAL A 189 -1.17 10.77 -4.89
N ASN A 190 -0.46 9.75 -4.42
CA ASN A 190 0.89 9.44 -4.87
C ASN A 190 1.12 7.93 -4.98
N CYS A 191 2.13 7.53 -5.74
CA CYS A 191 2.64 6.17 -5.77
C CYS A 191 3.98 6.05 -5.07
N ILE A 192 4.25 4.87 -4.49
CA ILE A 192 5.58 4.46 -4.02
C ILE A 192 6.03 3.24 -4.82
N ASN A 193 7.23 3.32 -5.42
CA ASN A 193 7.99 2.15 -5.82
C ASN A 193 8.92 1.76 -4.66
N PRO A 194 8.66 0.65 -3.97
CA PRO A 194 9.49 0.22 -2.84
C PRO A 194 10.89 -0.24 -3.26
N GLY A 195 11.08 -0.58 -4.55
CA GLY A 195 12.30 -1.25 -5.02
C GLY A 195 12.37 -2.71 -4.54
N GLY A 196 13.50 -3.36 -4.74
CA GLY A 196 13.72 -4.71 -4.22
C GLY A 196 13.82 -4.70 -2.69
N THR A 197 12.76 -5.15 -2.04
CA THR A 197 12.61 -5.19 -0.58
C THR A 197 12.44 -6.63 -0.12
N ARG A 198 13.04 -6.99 1.02
CA ARG A 198 13.01 -8.33 1.62
C ARG A 198 11.58 -8.69 2.05
N THR A 199 10.85 -9.38 1.19
CA THR A 199 9.47 -9.82 1.40
C THR A 199 9.26 -11.20 0.78
N ALA A 200 8.20 -11.91 1.19
CA ALA A 200 7.82 -13.18 0.58
C ALA A 200 7.53 -13.03 -0.93
N MET A 201 6.86 -11.94 -1.34
CA MET A 201 6.62 -11.64 -2.76
C MET A 201 7.94 -11.49 -3.54
N ARG A 202 8.94 -10.82 -2.97
CA ARG A 202 10.26 -10.67 -3.60
C ARG A 202 10.96 -12.01 -3.74
N ALA A 203 10.92 -12.85 -2.71
CA ALA A 203 11.50 -14.18 -2.75
C ALA A 203 10.84 -15.07 -3.82
N SER A 204 9.51 -14.96 -4.00
CA SER A 204 8.81 -15.67 -5.09
C SER A 204 9.22 -15.16 -6.46
N ALA A 205 9.41 -13.84 -6.64
CA ALA A 205 9.82 -13.26 -7.92
C ALA A 205 11.28 -13.58 -8.30
N PHE A 206 12.15 -13.74 -7.31
CA PHE A 206 13.59 -13.98 -7.49
C PHE A 206 14.10 -15.02 -6.49
N PRO A 207 13.82 -16.32 -6.73
CA PRO A 207 14.12 -17.39 -5.77
C PRO A 207 15.62 -17.57 -5.49
N THR A 208 16.49 -17.14 -6.41
CA THR A 208 17.96 -17.27 -6.30
C THR A 208 18.63 -16.03 -5.70
N GLU A 209 17.87 -14.96 -5.43
CA GLU A 209 18.42 -13.72 -4.87
C GLU A 209 18.73 -13.88 -3.38
N ASP A 210 19.91 -13.45 -2.96
CA ASP A 210 20.27 -13.43 -1.54
C ASP A 210 19.44 -12.38 -0.79
N PRO A 211 18.54 -12.79 0.13
CA PRO A 211 17.69 -11.85 0.86
C PRO A 211 18.49 -10.91 1.78
N GLN A 212 19.72 -11.25 2.15
CA GLN A 212 20.55 -10.39 3.00
C GLN A 212 21.08 -9.15 2.27
N LYS A 213 21.13 -9.19 0.95
CA LYS A 213 21.49 -8.05 0.09
C LYS A 213 20.32 -7.06 -0.11
N LEU A 214 19.13 -7.40 0.35
CA LEU A 214 17.93 -6.58 0.21
C LEU A 214 17.72 -5.69 1.42
N LYS A 215 17.24 -4.47 1.16
CA LYS A 215 16.65 -3.63 2.20
C LYS A 215 15.48 -4.34 2.86
N THR A 216 15.36 -4.19 4.17
CA THR A 216 14.19 -4.66 4.92
C THR A 216 13.00 -3.72 4.68
N PRO A 217 11.76 -4.13 5.00
CA PRO A 217 10.62 -3.20 5.01
C PRO A 217 10.88 -1.97 5.90
N ALA A 218 11.52 -2.13 7.05
CA ALA A 218 11.85 -1.02 7.96
C ALA A 218 12.76 0.05 7.32
N ASP A 219 13.73 -0.38 6.52
CA ASP A 219 14.69 0.53 5.85
C ASP A 219 14.03 1.52 4.87
N ILE A 220 12.83 1.21 4.39
CA ILE A 220 12.12 2.03 3.41
C ILE A 220 11.00 2.88 4.02
N MET A 221 10.70 2.71 5.30
CA MET A 221 9.62 3.43 6.00
C MET A 221 9.77 4.96 6.04
N PRO A 222 10.96 5.56 6.00
CA PRO A 222 11.06 7.02 5.96
C PRO A 222 10.24 7.67 4.85
N LEU A 223 10.17 7.08 3.64
CA LEU A 223 9.36 7.61 2.55
C LEU A 223 7.85 7.43 2.82
N TYR A 224 7.45 6.30 3.40
CA TYR A 224 6.06 6.03 3.76
C TYR A 224 5.56 7.01 4.83
N LEU A 225 6.37 7.29 5.84
CA LEU A 225 6.09 8.31 6.86
C LEU A 225 5.96 9.71 6.25
N TRP A 226 6.91 10.09 5.40
CA TRP A 226 6.90 11.40 4.74
C TRP A 226 5.63 11.61 3.91
N LEU A 227 5.18 10.61 3.14
CA LEU A 227 3.97 10.70 2.33
C LEU A 227 2.68 10.71 3.17
N MET A 228 2.66 10.05 4.32
CA MET A 228 1.51 10.07 5.22
C MET A 228 1.49 11.31 6.12
N GLY A 229 2.64 11.93 6.38
CA GLY A 229 2.76 13.14 7.20
C GLY A 229 2.54 14.45 6.45
N ASP A 230 2.61 15.55 7.20
CA ASP A 230 2.39 16.90 6.67
C ASP A 230 3.55 17.43 5.82
N ASP A 231 4.73 16.85 5.98
CA ASP A 231 5.94 17.31 5.28
C ASP A 231 5.87 17.12 3.75
N SER A 232 4.89 16.33 3.28
CA SER A 232 4.60 16.14 1.85
C SER A 232 3.35 16.88 1.36
N ARG A 233 2.82 17.87 2.10
CA ARG A 233 1.53 18.55 1.78
C ARG A 233 1.43 19.10 0.36
N ARG A 234 2.56 19.45 -0.26
CA ARG A 234 2.59 20.00 -1.63
C ARG A 234 2.87 18.96 -2.71
N LYS A 235 2.84 17.66 -2.37
CA LYS A 235 3.18 16.58 -3.31
C LYS A 235 1.95 15.75 -3.61
N THR A 236 1.52 15.80 -4.86
CA THR A 236 0.43 14.99 -5.42
C THR A 236 0.72 14.65 -6.87
N GLY A 237 0.17 13.55 -7.39
CA GLY A 237 0.34 13.11 -8.78
C GLY A 237 1.74 12.58 -9.10
N MET A 238 2.49 12.13 -8.11
CA MET A 238 3.90 11.75 -8.27
C MET A 238 4.15 10.31 -7.84
N THR A 239 5.16 9.70 -8.46
CA THR A 239 5.72 8.42 -8.02
C THR A 239 7.09 8.61 -7.41
N PHE A 240 7.27 8.08 -6.22
CA PHE A 240 8.51 8.17 -5.45
C PHE A 240 9.21 6.81 -5.34
N ASP A 241 10.52 6.81 -5.52
CA ASP A 241 11.35 5.62 -5.33
C ASP A 241 11.89 5.58 -3.90
N ALA A 242 11.54 4.53 -3.13
CA ALA A 242 12.05 4.34 -1.78
C ALA A 242 13.55 3.99 -1.78
N GLN A 243 14.05 3.44 -2.89
CA GLN A 243 15.45 3.10 -3.10
C GLN A 243 15.97 3.78 -4.39
N PRO A 244 16.18 5.12 -4.40
CA PRO A 244 16.64 5.84 -5.57
C PRO A 244 18.01 5.33 -6.02
N GLY A 245 18.19 5.21 -7.34
CA GLY A 245 19.43 4.68 -7.95
C GLY A 245 19.55 3.15 -8.00
N ARG A 246 18.65 2.41 -7.33
CA ARG A 246 18.61 0.96 -7.45
C ARG A 246 18.18 0.56 -8.86
N LYS A 247 19.04 -0.21 -9.54
CA LYS A 247 18.68 -0.83 -10.82
C LYS A 247 17.63 -1.94 -10.58
N PRO A 248 16.65 -2.06 -11.42
CA PRO A 248 15.70 -3.15 -11.37
C PRO A 248 16.37 -4.51 -11.70
N GLY A 249 15.86 -5.60 -11.12
CA GLY A 249 16.39 -6.95 -11.32
C GLY A 249 16.92 -7.56 -10.02
N ILE A 250 17.76 -8.59 -10.15
CA ILE A 250 18.42 -9.27 -9.03
C ILE A 250 19.46 -8.33 -8.41
N SER A 251 19.56 -8.31 -7.09
CA SER A 251 20.64 -7.62 -6.37
C SER A 251 21.97 -8.36 -6.60
N GLN A 252 22.96 -7.66 -7.14
CA GLN A 252 24.32 -8.16 -7.31
C GLN A 252 25.12 -8.08 -6.01
#